data_92fdc8ed6d52f4524e4f2e703cb47c28
#
_entry.id   92fdc8ed6d52f4524e4f2e703cb47c28
#
_cell.length_a   1.000
_cell.length_b   1.000
_cell.length_c   1.000
_cell.angle_alpha   90.00
_cell.angle_beta   90.00
_cell.angle_gamma   90.00
#
_symmetry.space_group_name_H-M   'P 1'
#
loop_
_entity.id
_entity.type
_entity.pdbx_description
1 polymer ?
#
loop_
_entity_poly.entity_id
_entity_poly.type
_entity_poly.pdbx_seq_one_letter_code
_entity_poly.pdbx_strand_id
1 'polypeptide(L)'
;MATVVPGLANPTSIRWRLYALLLMVVTLTFIDRFNMNVAAKYIQQEFSLSDIQIGSLLSAFALGYALFQAPGGWLGDRFGARRVLTLAILWWSLFTALTAVAPDLRPGNWMPVAVAFWLVRFLIGVGEGPALPCTNKMIGRWMAVPERARGSSLFLVAVGIGGAFTPPAIAWSMTNWGWRASFLACGVLGLAVAAIWHWQSTENPAEHRGVNAAELCLIQSHRAPPVHAGPFPWSRLIGSASIPALVIANFMLGYVTYIFYTWFFLYLVNVRKLPVMAGSYWSTVPFIAILIGAPLGGFVSDAMVRKLGHPWGRRLPVMVCATCSCLLLVVGSRMENPYSAIGMLAVAAGCNSVAAVSSWALPNDLSERYAGTLAGILNTCTNLGGALSPILTPYLAARFGWVVALDFAAGFMLCVGLLWMFVHPERRID
;
A
#
# COMPACT_ATOMS: atom_id res chain seq x y z
N MET A 1 -3.08 14.59 27.56
CA MET A 1 -3.38 14.06 28.91
C MET A 1 -4.78 13.49 28.87
N ALA A 2 -4.96 12.19 29.15
CA ALA A 2 -6.27 11.59 29.23
C ALA A 2 -6.98 12.12 30.48
N THR A 3 -8.13 12.74 30.31
CA THR A 3 -8.98 13.17 31.42
C THR A 3 -9.49 11.94 32.14
N VAL A 4 -8.90 11.64 33.30
CA VAL A 4 -9.37 10.57 34.19
C VAL A 4 -10.73 11.04 34.75
N VAL A 5 -11.80 10.33 34.40
CA VAL A 5 -13.12 10.57 35.01
C VAL A 5 -13.04 10.06 36.46
N PRO A 6 -13.25 10.94 37.47
CA PRO A 6 -13.15 10.51 38.86
C PRO A 6 -14.14 9.39 39.17
N GLY A 7 -13.65 8.27 39.73
CA GLY A 7 -14.47 7.12 40.13
C GLY A 7 -14.48 5.92 39.18
N LEU A 8 -13.85 5.99 38.01
CA LEU A 8 -13.68 4.84 37.12
C LEU A 8 -12.28 4.20 37.28
N ALA A 9 -12.24 2.86 37.20
CA ALA A 9 -10.98 2.11 37.12
C ALA A 9 -10.14 2.57 35.92
N ASN A 10 -8.82 2.33 35.95
CA ASN A 10 -7.97 2.63 34.80
C ASN A 10 -8.49 1.98 33.50
N PRO A 11 -8.47 2.69 32.35
CA PRO A 11 -8.93 2.13 31.08
C PRO A 11 -8.10 0.90 30.72
N THR A 12 -8.78 -0.16 30.28
CA THR A 12 -8.15 -1.34 29.73
C THR A 12 -7.42 -0.99 28.40
N SER A 13 -6.54 -1.89 27.91
CA SER A 13 -5.74 -1.65 26.70
C SER A 13 -6.22 -2.49 25.51
N ILE A 14 -7.50 -2.86 25.48
CA ILE A 14 -8.04 -3.75 24.45
C ILE A 14 -7.98 -3.12 23.06
N ARG A 15 -8.18 -1.81 22.93
CA ARG A 15 -8.03 -1.09 21.66
C ARG A 15 -6.64 -1.25 21.03
N TRP A 16 -5.58 -1.35 21.85
CA TRP A 16 -4.22 -1.58 21.37
C TRP A 16 -3.97 -3.04 20.96
N ARG A 17 -4.67 -4.00 21.60
CA ARG A 17 -4.66 -5.40 21.14
C ARG A 17 -5.34 -5.51 19.78
N LEU A 18 -6.47 -4.83 19.58
CA LEU A 18 -7.13 -4.77 18.28
C LEU A 18 -6.22 -4.10 17.23
N TYR A 19 -5.51 -3.04 17.60
CA TYR A 19 -4.52 -2.42 16.71
C TYR A 19 -3.44 -3.43 16.28
N ALA A 20 -2.91 -4.21 17.21
CA ALA A 20 -1.92 -5.25 16.90
C ALA A 20 -2.49 -6.34 15.96
N LEU A 21 -3.76 -6.74 16.17
CA LEU A 21 -4.44 -7.66 15.26
C LEU A 21 -4.61 -7.08 13.86
N LEU A 22 -5.03 -5.82 13.74
CA LEU A 22 -5.14 -5.13 12.45
C LEU A 22 -3.76 -4.98 11.78
N LEU A 23 -2.72 -4.66 12.55
CA LEU A 23 -1.34 -4.61 12.05
C LEU A 23 -0.90 -5.97 11.49
N MET A 24 -1.20 -7.05 12.18
CA MET A 24 -0.92 -8.41 11.72
C MET A 24 -1.66 -8.71 10.40
N VAL A 25 -2.94 -8.37 10.31
CA VAL A 25 -3.74 -8.55 9.08
C VAL A 25 -3.16 -7.76 7.91
N VAL A 26 -2.84 -6.47 8.11
CA VAL A 26 -2.27 -5.64 7.03
C VAL A 26 -0.85 -6.08 6.68
N THR A 27 -0.04 -6.51 7.65
CA THR A 27 1.29 -7.06 7.36
C THR A 27 1.20 -8.33 6.49
N LEU A 28 0.20 -9.18 6.74
CA LEU A 28 -0.04 -10.38 5.93
C LEU A 28 -0.26 -10.04 4.45
N THR A 29 -1.00 -8.97 4.14
CA THR A 29 -1.19 -8.55 2.73
C THR A 29 0.14 -8.20 2.05
N PHE A 30 1.08 -7.58 2.78
CA PHE A 30 2.43 -7.31 2.25
C PHE A 30 3.28 -8.56 2.12
N ILE A 31 3.15 -9.53 3.05
CA ILE A 31 3.82 -10.83 2.94
C ILE A 31 3.39 -11.51 1.63
N ASP A 32 2.09 -11.57 1.33
CA ASP A 32 1.57 -12.21 0.11
C ASP A 32 2.03 -11.50 -1.16
N ARG A 33 2.10 -10.18 -1.16
CA ARG A 33 2.62 -9.38 -2.29
C ARG A 33 4.10 -9.65 -2.55
N PHE A 34 4.93 -9.58 -1.53
CA PHE A 34 6.38 -9.79 -1.68
C PHE A 34 6.72 -11.26 -1.92
N ASN A 35 5.92 -12.21 -1.43
CA ASN A 35 6.07 -13.63 -1.76
C ASN A 35 6.04 -13.83 -3.29
N MET A 36 5.05 -13.28 -3.98
CA MET A 36 4.99 -13.39 -5.44
C MET A 36 6.15 -12.70 -6.15
N ASN A 37 6.65 -11.58 -5.64
CA ASN A 37 7.77 -10.88 -6.27
C ASN A 37 9.05 -11.73 -6.28
N VAL A 38 9.32 -12.44 -5.18
CA VAL A 38 10.45 -13.37 -5.09
C VAL A 38 10.18 -14.64 -5.92
N ALA A 39 8.96 -15.20 -5.81
CA ALA A 39 8.53 -16.39 -6.55
C ALA A 39 8.54 -16.19 -8.06
N ALA A 40 8.31 -14.97 -8.53
CA ALA A 40 8.28 -14.63 -9.96
C ALA A 40 9.53 -15.12 -10.69
N LYS A 41 10.71 -15.06 -10.04
CA LYS A 41 11.97 -15.57 -10.61
C LYS A 41 11.93 -17.08 -10.86
N TYR A 42 11.43 -17.85 -9.91
CA TYR A 42 11.34 -19.30 -10.00
C TYR A 42 10.25 -19.74 -10.98
N ILE A 43 9.09 -19.09 -10.93
CA ILE A 43 7.95 -19.33 -11.84
C ILE A 43 8.35 -19.00 -13.29
N GLN A 44 9.07 -17.89 -13.49
CA GLN A 44 9.57 -17.48 -14.79
C GLN A 44 10.49 -18.54 -15.41
N GLN A 45 11.42 -19.09 -14.60
CA GLN A 45 12.34 -20.12 -15.04
C GLN A 45 11.66 -21.47 -15.31
N GLU A 46 10.77 -21.91 -14.42
CA GLU A 46 10.10 -23.20 -14.51
C GLU A 46 9.15 -23.29 -15.72
N PHE A 47 8.42 -22.20 -16.00
CA PHE A 47 7.41 -22.16 -17.06
C PHE A 47 7.84 -21.35 -18.29
N SER A 48 9.12 -20.91 -18.36
CA SER A 48 9.67 -20.13 -19.48
C SER A 48 8.83 -18.89 -19.82
N LEU A 49 8.32 -18.18 -18.80
CA LEU A 49 7.50 -17.00 -19.00
C LEU A 49 8.34 -15.79 -19.37
N SER A 50 7.84 -14.94 -20.27
CA SER A 50 8.45 -13.66 -20.59
C SER A 50 8.27 -12.63 -19.46
N ASP A 51 9.11 -11.59 -19.42
CA ASP A 51 8.98 -10.49 -18.45
C ASP A 51 7.63 -9.78 -18.57
N ILE A 52 7.05 -9.69 -19.78
CA ILE A 52 5.72 -9.13 -20.02
C ILE A 52 4.64 -10.00 -19.36
N GLN A 53 4.75 -11.33 -19.47
CA GLN A 53 3.81 -12.25 -18.81
C GLN A 53 3.92 -12.14 -17.29
N ILE A 54 5.13 -12.12 -16.72
CA ILE A 54 5.33 -11.89 -15.29
C ILE A 54 4.75 -10.53 -14.87
N GLY A 55 5.01 -9.48 -15.62
CA GLY A 55 4.42 -8.16 -15.38
C GLY A 55 2.89 -8.18 -15.36
N SER A 56 2.27 -8.92 -16.28
CA SER A 56 0.81 -9.08 -16.31
C SER A 56 0.26 -9.82 -15.08
N LEU A 57 0.98 -10.83 -14.56
CA LEU A 57 0.61 -11.53 -13.32
C LEU A 57 0.65 -10.60 -12.11
N LEU A 58 1.70 -9.77 -12.01
CA LEU A 58 1.84 -8.80 -10.94
C LEU A 58 0.76 -7.71 -11.02
N SER A 59 0.44 -7.28 -12.24
CA SER A 59 -0.63 -6.30 -12.51
C SER A 59 -2.02 -6.84 -12.20
N ALA A 60 -2.28 -8.13 -12.43
CA ALA A 60 -3.57 -8.77 -12.16
C ALA A 60 -4.01 -8.58 -10.71
N PHE A 61 -3.07 -8.74 -9.78
CA PHE A 61 -3.31 -8.46 -8.36
C PHE A 61 -3.72 -7.00 -8.13
N ALA A 62 -2.94 -6.04 -8.65
CA ALA A 62 -3.20 -4.62 -8.45
C ALA A 62 -4.55 -4.21 -9.06
N LEU A 63 -4.93 -4.79 -10.18
CA LEU A 63 -6.23 -4.57 -10.82
C LEU A 63 -7.38 -5.08 -9.96
N GLY A 64 -7.32 -6.33 -9.49
CA GLY A 64 -8.32 -6.92 -8.60
C GLY A 64 -8.48 -6.10 -7.32
N TYR A 65 -7.37 -5.74 -6.70
CA TYR A 65 -7.32 -4.89 -5.50
C TYR A 65 -7.98 -3.53 -5.72
N ALA A 66 -7.62 -2.82 -6.80
CA ALA A 66 -8.17 -1.49 -7.11
C ALA A 66 -9.68 -1.53 -7.37
N LEU A 67 -10.15 -2.52 -8.14
CA LEU A 67 -11.57 -2.65 -8.48
C LEU A 67 -12.45 -2.99 -7.27
N PHE A 68 -11.92 -3.76 -6.31
CA PHE A 68 -12.69 -4.23 -5.16
C PHE A 68 -12.48 -3.44 -3.88
N GLN A 69 -11.70 -2.37 -3.88
CA GLN A 69 -11.52 -1.49 -2.73
C GLN A 69 -12.81 -0.76 -2.34
N ALA A 70 -13.47 -0.10 -3.30
CA ALA A 70 -14.72 0.62 -3.06
C ALA A 70 -15.90 -0.32 -2.77
N PRO A 71 -16.15 -1.40 -3.55
CA PRO A 71 -17.13 -2.42 -3.18
C PRO A 71 -16.87 -3.05 -1.82
N GLY A 72 -15.61 -3.33 -1.47
CA GLY A 72 -15.22 -3.88 -0.18
C GLY A 72 -15.50 -2.93 0.99
N GLY A 73 -15.29 -1.64 0.81
CA GLY A 73 -15.68 -0.60 1.78
C GLY A 73 -17.18 -0.58 2.00
N TRP A 74 -17.98 -0.60 0.92
CA TRP A 74 -19.44 -0.67 0.98
C TRP A 74 -19.94 -1.94 1.66
N LEU A 75 -19.35 -3.10 1.36
CA LEU A 75 -19.67 -4.35 2.07
C LEU A 75 -19.38 -4.23 3.57
N GLY A 76 -18.23 -3.64 3.94
CA GLY A 76 -17.88 -3.35 5.32
C GLY A 76 -18.89 -2.42 6.02
N ASP A 77 -19.48 -1.46 5.27
CA ASP A 77 -20.52 -0.58 5.81
C ASP A 77 -21.84 -1.33 6.04
N ARG A 78 -22.22 -2.19 5.12
CA ARG A 78 -23.49 -2.91 5.15
C ARG A 78 -23.51 -4.11 6.10
N PHE A 79 -22.43 -4.92 6.09
CA PHE A 79 -22.39 -6.21 6.80
C PHE A 79 -21.47 -6.19 8.04
N GLY A 80 -20.79 -5.09 8.30
CA GLY A 80 -19.81 -4.93 9.38
C GLY A 80 -18.39 -5.24 8.93
N ALA A 81 -17.45 -4.38 9.34
CA ALA A 81 -16.04 -4.47 8.94
C ALA A 81 -15.36 -5.75 9.46
N ARG A 82 -15.70 -6.21 10.67
CA ARG A 82 -15.17 -7.45 11.26
C ARG A 82 -15.49 -8.66 10.39
N ARG A 83 -16.75 -8.84 9.99
CA ARG A 83 -17.19 -9.99 9.19
C ARG A 83 -16.58 -9.97 7.79
N VAL A 84 -16.64 -8.81 7.14
CA VAL A 84 -16.07 -8.64 5.79
C VAL A 84 -14.58 -8.91 5.80
N LEU A 85 -13.84 -8.40 6.79
CA LEU A 85 -12.41 -8.64 6.91
C LEU A 85 -12.09 -10.12 7.18
N THR A 86 -12.88 -10.81 8.01
CA THR A 86 -12.74 -12.26 8.23
C THR A 86 -12.87 -13.04 6.92
N LEU A 87 -13.95 -12.79 6.16
CA LEU A 87 -14.19 -13.45 4.88
C LEU A 87 -13.12 -13.10 3.85
N ALA A 88 -12.68 -11.86 3.82
CA ALA A 88 -11.61 -11.39 2.96
C ALA A 88 -10.29 -12.14 3.25
N ILE A 89 -9.88 -12.27 4.52
CA ILE A 89 -8.67 -13.00 4.92
C ILE A 89 -8.78 -14.47 4.48
N LEU A 90 -9.91 -15.14 4.75
CA LEU A 90 -10.13 -16.53 4.33
C LEU A 90 -10.05 -16.67 2.81
N TRP A 91 -10.67 -15.76 2.06
CA TRP A 91 -10.66 -15.76 0.61
C TRP A 91 -9.25 -15.63 0.05
N TRP A 92 -8.51 -14.57 0.40
CA TRP A 92 -7.19 -14.40 -0.20
C TRP A 92 -6.19 -15.45 0.26
N SER A 93 -6.30 -15.96 1.51
CA SER A 93 -5.43 -17.04 2.00
C SER A 93 -5.64 -18.34 1.23
N LEU A 94 -6.90 -18.66 0.90
CA LEU A 94 -7.24 -19.80 0.04
C LEU A 94 -6.59 -19.65 -1.34
N PHE A 95 -6.74 -18.49 -2.00
CA PHE A 95 -6.16 -18.27 -3.33
C PHE A 95 -4.63 -18.13 -3.28
N THR A 96 -4.05 -17.65 -2.17
CA THR A 96 -2.60 -17.70 -1.95
C THR A 96 -2.11 -19.16 -1.92
N ALA A 97 -2.75 -20.04 -1.17
CA ALA A 97 -2.43 -21.47 -1.18
C ALA A 97 -2.64 -22.11 -2.57
N LEU A 98 -3.75 -21.75 -3.26
CA LEU A 98 -4.04 -22.23 -4.61
C LEU A 98 -3.00 -21.82 -5.64
N THR A 99 -2.23 -20.74 -5.41
CA THR A 99 -1.11 -20.37 -6.29
C THR A 99 -0.10 -21.50 -6.44
N ALA A 100 0.13 -22.29 -5.40
CA ALA A 100 1.08 -23.41 -5.42
C ALA A 100 0.69 -24.50 -6.44
N VAL A 101 -0.60 -24.71 -6.63
CA VAL A 101 -1.18 -25.76 -7.53
C VAL A 101 -1.84 -25.19 -8.79
N ALA A 102 -1.77 -23.86 -8.99
CA ALA A 102 -2.39 -23.19 -10.14
C ALA A 102 -1.98 -23.80 -11.51
N PRO A 103 -0.70 -24.21 -11.72
CA PRO A 103 -0.32 -24.89 -12.97
C PRO A 103 -1.03 -26.22 -13.18
N ASP A 104 -1.37 -26.92 -12.11
CA ASP A 104 -1.97 -28.27 -12.14
C ASP A 104 -3.51 -28.21 -12.27
N LEU A 105 -4.12 -27.06 -11.95
CA LEU A 105 -5.58 -26.83 -12.05
C LEU A 105 -6.07 -26.59 -13.50
N ARG A 106 -5.34 -27.07 -14.52
CA ARG A 106 -5.65 -26.91 -15.94
C ARG A 106 -6.04 -28.26 -16.56
N PRO A 107 -7.27 -28.73 -16.42
CA PRO A 107 -7.68 -30.00 -16.98
C PRO A 107 -7.40 -30.02 -18.49
N GLY A 108 -6.62 -31.00 -18.96
CA GLY A 108 -6.27 -31.16 -20.37
C GLY A 108 -5.39 -30.06 -20.97
N ASN A 109 -4.72 -29.23 -20.13
CA ASN A 109 -3.87 -28.11 -20.58
C ASN A 109 -4.55 -27.11 -21.54
N TRP A 110 -5.86 -26.99 -21.45
CA TRP A 110 -6.66 -26.10 -22.31
C TRP A 110 -6.36 -24.62 -22.14
N MET A 111 -5.74 -24.22 -21.03
CA MET A 111 -5.44 -22.85 -20.68
C MET A 111 -3.93 -22.65 -20.49
N PRO A 112 -3.31 -21.56 -21.04
CA PRO A 112 -1.91 -21.23 -20.76
C PRO A 112 -1.64 -21.06 -19.26
N VAL A 113 -0.48 -21.52 -18.78
CA VAL A 113 -0.11 -21.44 -17.36
C VAL A 113 -0.11 -20.00 -16.84
N ALA A 114 0.28 -19.04 -17.67
CA ALA A 114 0.24 -17.61 -17.32
C ALA A 114 -1.19 -17.14 -17.00
N VAL A 115 -2.20 -17.64 -17.70
CA VAL A 115 -3.61 -17.27 -17.45
C VAL A 115 -4.09 -17.85 -16.12
N ALA A 116 -3.70 -19.07 -15.78
CA ALA A 116 -4.03 -19.67 -14.48
C ALA A 116 -3.47 -18.84 -13.32
N PHE A 117 -2.20 -18.49 -13.38
CA PHE A 117 -1.59 -17.59 -12.39
C PHE A 117 -2.26 -16.22 -12.38
N TRP A 118 -2.57 -15.65 -13.55
CA TRP A 118 -3.23 -14.35 -13.67
C TRP A 118 -4.58 -14.35 -12.93
N LEU A 119 -5.41 -15.37 -13.17
CA LEU A 119 -6.71 -15.50 -12.52
C LEU A 119 -6.59 -15.62 -11.00
N VAL A 120 -5.69 -16.48 -10.52
CA VAL A 120 -5.46 -16.65 -9.08
C VAL A 120 -4.97 -15.34 -8.46
N ARG A 121 -4.03 -14.64 -9.10
CA ARG A 121 -3.53 -13.33 -8.63
C ARG A 121 -4.61 -12.26 -8.62
N PHE A 122 -5.46 -12.21 -9.64
CA PHE A 122 -6.62 -11.32 -9.67
C PHE A 122 -7.56 -11.58 -8.50
N LEU A 123 -7.89 -12.86 -8.23
CA LEU A 123 -8.78 -13.26 -7.14
C LEU A 123 -8.17 -12.99 -5.75
N ILE A 124 -6.85 -13.08 -5.59
CA ILE A 124 -6.17 -12.61 -4.37
C ILE A 124 -6.39 -11.11 -4.21
N GLY A 125 -6.18 -10.31 -5.27
CA GLY A 125 -6.43 -8.87 -5.26
C GLY A 125 -7.87 -8.51 -4.88
N VAL A 126 -8.86 -9.22 -5.46
CA VAL A 126 -10.29 -9.10 -5.10
C VAL A 126 -10.51 -9.30 -3.60
N GLY A 127 -9.90 -10.34 -3.02
CA GLY A 127 -10.01 -10.65 -1.59
C GLY A 127 -9.31 -9.61 -0.69
N GLU A 128 -8.15 -9.08 -1.10
CA GLU A 128 -7.45 -8.06 -0.33
C GLU A 128 -8.06 -6.65 -0.46
N GLY A 129 -8.85 -6.37 -1.52
CA GLY A 129 -9.46 -5.06 -1.74
C GLY A 129 -10.19 -4.48 -0.52
N PRO A 130 -11.02 -5.25 0.20
CA PRO A 130 -11.71 -4.80 1.41
C PRO A 130 -10.80 -4.53 2.62
N ALA A 131 -9.56 -5.02 2.62
CA ALA A 131 -8.70 -5.03 3.81
C ALA A 131 -8.46 -3.62 4.38
N LEU A 132 -8.01 -2.67 3.56
CA LEU A 132 -7.74 -1.30 4.03
C LEU A 132 -9.00 -0.51 4.41
N PRO A 133 -10.09 -0.48 3.62
CA PRO A 133 -11.32 0.19 4.02
C PRO A 133 -11.89 -0.34 5.34
N CYS A 134 -11.93 -1.67 5.51
CA CYS A 134 -12.40 -2.29 6.75
C CYS A 134 -11.47 -2.00 7.94
N THR A 135 -10.14 -2.03 7.73
CA THR A 135 -9.16 -1.67 8.76
C THR A 135 -9.34 -0.23 9.22
N ASN A 136 -9.47 0.73 8.29
CA ASN A 136 -9.70 2.13 8.62
C ASN A 136 -11.01 2.34 9.39
N LYS A 137 -12.06 1.61 9.01
CA LYS A 137 -13.34 1.64 9.74
C LYS A 137 -13.20 1.11 11.16
N MET A 138 -12.47 0.00 11.36
CA MET A 138 -12.20 -0.55 12.69
C MET A 138 -11.36 0.42 13.54
N ILE A 139 -10.33 1.04 12.97
CA ILE A 139 -9.55 2.10 13.64
C ILE A 139 -10.45 3.25 14.07
N GLY A 140 -11.32 3.73 13.16
CA GLY A 140 -12.29 4.80 13.48
C GLY A 140 -13.25 4.47 14.61
N ARG A 141 -13.62 3.18 14.76
CA ARG A 141 -14.53 2.70 15.82
C ARG A 141 -13.83 2.42 17.16
N TRP A 142 -12.59 1.94 17.12
CA TRP A 142 -11.90 1.46 18.30
C TRP A 142 -10.91 2.45 18.89
N MET A 143 -10.42 3.41 18.10
CA MET A 143 -9.47 4.41 18.58
C MET A 143 -10.19 5.69 19.02
N ALA A 144 -9.73 6.24 20.16
CA ALA A 144 -10.13 7.57 20.57
C ALA A 144 -9.67 8.62 19.54
N VAL A 145 -10.41 9.71 19.38
CA VAL A 145 -10.10 10.75 18.37
C VAL A 145 -8.65 11.22 18.40
N PRO A 146 -8.02 11.50 19.57
CA PRO A 146 -6.61 11.89 19.63
C PRO A 146 -5.62 10.78 19.24
N GLU A 147 -6.03 9.51 19.25
CA GLU A 147 -5.19 8.35 18.94
C GLU A 147 -5.33 7.88 17.49
N ARG A 148 -6.30 8.40 16.71
CA ARG A 148 -6.58 7.96 15.34
C ARG A 148 -5.41 8.15 14.39
N ALA A 149 -4.60 9.21 14.56
CA ALA A 149 -3.40 9.42 13.77
C ALA A 149 -2.39 8.27 13.95
N ARG A 150 -2.22 7.79 15.19
CA ARG A 150 -1.40 6.59 15.47
C ARG A 150 -2.05 5.33 14.89
N GLY A 151 -3.38 5.22 14.93
CA GLY A 151 -4.12 4.15 14.26
C GLY A 151 -3.83 4.12 12.76
N SER A 152 -3.85 5.26 12.09
CA SER A 152 -3.61 5.37 10.64
C SER A 152 -2.16 5.10 10.24
N SER A 153 -1.17 5.25 11.14
CA SER A 153 0.22 4.88 10.86
C SER A 153 0.43 3.37 10.69
N LEU A 154 -0.55 2.55 11.06
CA LEU A 154 -0.54 1.09 10.93
C LEU A 154 -0.14 0.62 9.53
N PHE A 155 -0.66 1.29 8.49
CA PHE A 155 -0.34 0.95 7.11
C PHE A 155 1.15 1.09 6.81
N LEU A 156 1.78 2.20 7.23
CA LEU A 156 3.21 2.44 7.01
C LEU A 156 4.10 1.45 7.77
N VAL A 157 3.69 1.13 9.02
CA VAL A 157 4.39 0.12 9.83
C VAL A 157 4.29 -1.26 9.17
N ALA A 158 3.11 -1.63 8.66
CA ALA A 158 2.90 -2.91 7.97
C ALA A 158 3.70 -3.00 6.67
N VAL A 159 3.76 -1.92 5.87
CA VAL A 159 4.63 -1.83 4.66
C VAL A 159 6.10 -2.04 5.05
N GLY A 160 6.55 -1.36 6.10
CA GLY A 160 7.94 -1.45 6.56
C GLY A 160 8.31 -2.86 7.03
N ILE A 161 7.48 -3.46 7.88
CA ILE A 161 7.68 -4.84 8.37
C ILE A 161 7.63 -5.82 7.19
N GLY A 162 6.56 -5.77 6.38
CA GLY A 162 6.39 -6.65 5.23
C GLY A 162 7.53 -6.51 4.22
N GLY A 163 7.91 -5.27 3.85
CA GLY A 163 8.96 -5.01 2.87
C GLY A 163 10.37 -5.36 3.37
N ALA A 164 10.66 -5.17 4.66
CA ALA A 164 11.98 -5.46 5.22
C ALA A 164 12.22 -6.94 5.50
N PHE A 165 11.23 -7.65 6.03
CA PHE A 165 11.42 -9.03 6.50
C PHE A 165 10.97 -10.09 5.50
N THR A 166 9.96 -9.79 4.67
CA THR A 166 9.39 -10.81 3.78
C THR A 166 10.36 -11.28 2.69
N PRO A 167 11.03 -10.40 1.91
CA PRO A 167 11.86 -10.87 0.80
C PRO A 167 12.96 -11.84 1.24
N PRO A 168 13.76 -11.57 2.31
CA PRO A 168 14.76 -12.52 2.78
C PRO A 168 14.17 -13.84 3.30
N ALA A 169 13.07 -13.77 4.07
CA ALA A 169 12.42 -14.95 4.65
C ALA A 169 11.85 -15.85 3.54
N ILE A 170 11.21 -15.26 2.55
CA ILE A 170 10.63 -15.97 1.40
C ILE A 170 11.75 -16.54 0.50
N ALA A 171 12.80 -15.77 0.21
CA ALA A 171 13.93 -16.27 -0.57
C ALA A 171 14.59 -17.48 0.10
N TRP A 172 14.77 -17.43 1.42
CA TRP A 172 15.29 -18.55 2.21
C TRP A 172 14.35 -19.77 2.16
N SER A 173 13.03 -19.56 2.32
CA SER A 173 12.03 -20.63 2.21
C SER A 173 12.05 -21.26 0.81
N MET A 174 12.13 -20.45 -0.24
CA MET A 174 12.12 -20.94 -1.62
C MET A 174 13.38 -21.69 -2.01
N THR A 175 14.54 -21.29 -1.50
CA THR A 175 15.80 -22.00 -1.78
C THR A 175 15.86 -23.36 -1.09
N ASN A 176 15.19 -23.53 0.05
CA ASN A 176 15.22 -24.78 0.83
C ASN A 176 14.05 -25.72 0.50
N TRP A 177 12.84 -25.18 0.25
CA TRP A 177 11.60 -25.96 0.12
C TRP A 177 10.84 -25.71 -1.19
N GLY A 178 11.38 -24.85 -2.05
CA GLY A 178 10.76 -24.47 -3.30
C GLY A 178 9.65 -23.42 -3.15
N TRP A 179 9.30 -22.79 -4.27
CA TRP A 179 8.34 -21.68 -4.28
C TRP A 179 6.90 -22.11 -3.92
N ARG A 180 6.50 -23.36 -4.27
CA ARG A 180 5.18 -23.89 -3.91
C ARG A 180 4.97 -23.95 -2.40
N ALA A 181 5.98 -24.40 -1.66
CA ALA A 181 5.91 -24.50 -0.20
C ALA A 181 5.72 -23.14 0.45
N SER A 182 6.33 -22.06 -0.08
CA SER A 182 6.16 -20.72 0.46
C SER A 182 4.71 -20.22 0.33
N PHE A 183 4.02 -20.48 -0.78
CA PHE A 183 2.62 -20.13 -0.95
C PHE A 183 1.68 -20.92 -0.05
N LEU A 184 1.93 -22.21 0.12
CA LEU A 184 1.17 -23.03 1.08
C LEU A 184 1.37 -22.54 2.52
N ALA A 185 2.61 -22.23 2.91
CA ALA A 185 2.92 -21.69 4.23
C ALA A 185 2.22 -20.33 4.47
N CYS A 186 2.24 -19.42 3.50
CA CYS A 186 1.53 -18.13 3.58
C CYS A 186 0.00 -18.35 3.67
N GLY A 187 -0.55 -19.29 2.90
CA GLY A 187 -1.97 -19.62 2.99
C GLY A 187 -2.37 -20.13 4.38
N VAL A 188 -1.58 -21.06 4.96
CA VAL A 188 -1.81 -21.57 6.33
C VAL A 188 -1.66 -20.44 7.36
N LEU A 189 -0.64 -19.58 7.23
CA LEU A 189 -0.47 -18.41 8.09
C LEU A 189 -1.70 -17.51 8.02
N GLY A 190 -2.22 -17.26 6.82
CA GLY A 190 -3.42 -16.45 6.63
C GLY A 190 -4.66 -17.06 7.28
N LEU A 191 -4.87 -18.37 7.19
CA LEU A 191 -5.96 -19.06 7.89
C LEU A 191 -5.82 -18.95 9.41
N ALA A 192 -4.60 -19.05 9.95
CA ALA A 192 -4.33 -18.83 11.37
C ALA A 192 -4.66 -17.39 11.79
N VAL A 193 -4.24 -16.40 10.99
CA VAL A 193 -4.57 -14.99 11.21
C VAL A 193 -6.08 -14.75 11.16
N ALA A 194 -6.80 -15.38 10.21
CA ALA A 194 -8.26 -15.29 10.13
C ALA A 194 -8.93 -15.83 11.39
N ALA A 195 -8.48 -16.96 11.91
CA ALA A 195 -8.99 -17.55 13.14
C ALA A 195 -8.74 -16.64 14.35
N ILE A 196 -7.50 -16.17 14.53
CA ILE A 196 -7.13 -15.25 15.62
C ILE A 196 -7.98 -13.96 15.54
N TRP A 197 -8.07 -13.36 14.35
CA TRP A 197 -8.91 -12.18 14.10
C TRP A 197 -10.37 -12.42 14.46
N HIS A 198 -10.95 -13.52 13.96
CA HIS A 198 -12.36 -13.85 14.21
C HIS A 198 -12.69 -14.02 15.70
N TRP A 199 -11.82 -14.67 16.46
CA TRP A 199 -12.06 -14.96 17.87
C TRP A 199 -11.77 -13.77 18.79
N GLN A 200 -10.79 -12.94 18.45
CA GLN A 200 -10.33 -11.86 19.35
C GLN A 200 -10.89 -10.47 18.99
N SER A 201 -11.57 -10.31 17.85
CA SER A 201 -12.17 -9.04 17.47
C SER A 201 -13.67 -9.00 17.66
N THR A 202 -14.21 -7.80 17.92
CA THR A 202 -15.66 -7.53 17.87
C THR A 202 -15.91 -6.30 16.99
N GLU A 203 -17.12 -6.17 16.45
CA GLU A 203 -17.48 -5.05 15.59
C GLU A 203 -17.47 -3.72 16.37
N ASN A 204 -18.01 -3.72 17.60
CA ASN A 204 -18.07 -2.55 18.46
C ASN A 204 -17.29 -2.78 19.76
N PRO A 205 -16.62 -1.74 20.29
CA PRO A 205 -15.92 -1.85 21.58
C PRO A 205 -16.82 -2.28 22.73
N ALA A 206 -18.10 -1.84 22.74
CA ALA A 206 -19.05 -2.19 23.79
C ALA A 206 -19.42 -3.69 23.85
N GLU A 207 -19.24 -4.43 22.76
CA GLU A 207 -19.52 -5.86 22.67
C GLU A 207 -18.35 -6.73 23.18
N HIS A 208 -17.17 -6.12 23.37
CA HIS A 208 -15.98 -6.86 23.74
C HIS A 208 -15.87 -7.04 25.26
N ARG A 209 -15.85 -8.28 25.73
CA ARG A 209 -15.85 -8.65 27.17
C ARG A 209 -14.69 -8.04 27.98
N GLY A 210 -13.57 -7.73 27.35
CA GLY A 210 -12.39 -7.18 28.03
C GLY A 210 -12.36 -5.66 28.12
N VAL A 211 -13.28 -4.94 27.46
CA VAL A 211 -13.35 -3.47 27.49
C VAL A 211 -14.13 -3.03 28.73
N ASN A 212 -13.50 -2.26 29.62
CA ASN A 212 -14.16 -1.71 30.77
C ASN A 212 -14.84 -0.35 30.45
N ALA A 213 -15.70 0.12 31.38
CA ALA A 213 -16.43 1.37 31.19
C ALA A 213 -15.51 2.58 30.98
N ALA A 214 -14.33 2.61 31.62
CA ALA A 214 -13.35 3.68 31.46
C ALA A 214 -12.76 3.71 30.05
N GLU A 215 -12.39 2.56 29.47
CA GLU A 215 -11.90 2.47 28.10
C GLU A 215 -13.01 2.82 27.09
N LEU A 216 -14.24 2.34 27.32
CA LEU A 216 -15.38 2.68 26.47
C LEU A 216 -15.66 4.19 26.46
N CYS A 217 -15.65 4.83 27.63
CA CYS A 217 -15.80 6.27 27.75
C CYS A 217 -14.68 7.03 27.00
N LEU A 218 -13.41 6.57 27.14
CA LEU A 218 -12.27 7.13 26.41
C LEU A 218 -12.43 7.02 24.89
N ILE A 219 -12.86 5.86 24.39
CA ILE A 219 -13.08 5.63 22.95
C ILE A 219 -14.20 6.52 22.40
N GLN A 220 -15.25 6.75 23.20
CA GLN A 220 -16.42 7.55 22.81
C GLN A 220 -16.22 9.04 23.01
N SER A 221 -15.24 9.45 23.85
CA SER A 221 -14.95 10.86 24.12
C SER A 221 -14.54 11.59 22.82
N HIS A 222 -15.00 12.80 22.65
CA HIS A 222 -14.71 13.69 21.53
C HIS A 222 -15.21 13.20 20.15
N ARG A 223 -16.16 12.27 20.10
CA ARG A 223 -16.80 11.93 18.83
C ARG A 223 -17.78 13.03 18.44
N ALA A 224 -17.53 13.70 17.33
CA ALA A 224 -18.51 14.58 16.73
C ALA A 224 -19.70 13.77 16.20
N PRO A 225 -20.93 14.32 16.23
CA PRO A 225 -22.08 13.72 15.55
C PRO A 225 -21.75 13.46 14.07
N PRO A 226 -22.30 12.39 13.47
CA PRO A 226 -22.10 12.13 12.06
C PRO A 226 -22.65 13.28 11.22
N VAL A 227 -21.80 13.99 10.50
CA VAL A 227 -22.20 15.02 9.54
C VAL A 227 -22.71 14.29 8.29
N HIS A 228 -24.03 14.40 8.01
CA HIS A 228 -24.58 13.88 6.77
C HIS A 228 -24.02 14.70 5.60
N ALA A 229 -23.12 14.10 4.83
CA ALA A 229 -22.64 14.66 3.58
C ALA A 229 -23.79 14.66 2.56
N GLY A 230 -24.16 15.83 2.02
CA GLY A 230 -25.05 15.91 0.86
C GLY A 230 -24.37 15.33 -0.40
N PRO A 231 -25.02 15.41 -1.56
CA PRO A 231 -24.46 14.90 -2.80
C PRO A 231 -23.09 15.53 -3.11
N PHE A 232 -22.17 14.69 -3.61
CA PHE A 232 -20.80 15.10 -3.87
C PHE A 232 -20.73 16.10 -5.05
N PRO A 233 -20.06 17.26 -4.92
CA PRO A 233 -20.12 18.35 -5.88
C PRO A 233 -19.16 18.12 -7.08
N TRP A 234 -19.46 17.16 -7.95
CA TRP A 234 -18.63 16.78 -9.10
C TRP A 234 -18.27 17.96 -10.01
N SER A 235 -19.21 18.89 -10.25
CA SER A 235 -18.99 20.04 -11.12
C SER A 235 -17.91 21.00 -10.59
N ARG A 236 -17.88 21.23 -9.27
CA ARG A 236 -16.85 22.08 -8.64
C ARG A 236 -15.47 21.41 -8.65
N LEU A 237 -15.43 20.08 -8.54
CA LEU A 237 -14.18 19.32 -8.57
C LEU A 237 -13.51 19.34 -9.94
N ILE A 238 -14.27 19.07 -11.00
CA ILE A 238 -13.75 19.04 -12.38
C ILE A 238 -13.36 20.45 -12.82
N GLY A 239 -14.07 21.49 -12.37
CA GLY A 239 -13.75 22.90 -12.66
C GLY A 239 -12.53 23.46 -11.90
N SER A 240 -12.02 22.74 -10.91
CA SER A 240 -10.82 23.14 -10.15
C SER A 240 -9.55 22.57 -10.81
N ALA A 241 -8.54 23.39 -11.07
CA ALA A 241 -7.24 22.93 -11.58
C ALA A 241 -6.51 22.00 -10.60
N SER A 242 -6.80 22.11 -9.30
CA SER A 242 -6.14 21.33 -8.24
C SER A 242 -6.46 19.84 -8.31
N ILE A 243 -7.71 19.47 -8.56
CA ILE A 243 -8.14 18.07 -8.51
C ILE A 243 -7.59 17.24 -9.67
N PRO A 244 -7.71 17.67 -10.94
CA PRO A 244 -7.06 16.96 -12.05
C PRO A 244 -5.55 16.83 -11.87
N ALA A 245 -4.87 17.90 -11.40
CA ALA A 245 -3.44 17.84 -11.12
C ALA A 245 -3.10 16.79 -10.06
N LEU A 246 -3.88 16.72 -8.98
CA LEU A 246 -3.70 15.71 -7.92
C LEU A 246 -3.99 14.29 -8.41
N VAL A 247 -5.04 14.08 -9.18
CA VAL A 247 -5.40 12.78 -9.76
C VAL A 247 -4.26 12.25 -10.62
N ILE A 248 -3.74 13.08 -11.53
CA ILE A 248 -2.62 12.72 -12.42
C ILE A 248 -1.34 12.51 -11.61
N ALA A 249 -1.04 13.40 -10.65
CA ALA A 249 0.14 13.26 -9.78
C ALA A 249 0.10 11.97 -8.96
N ASN A 250 -1.04 11.60 -8.37
CA ASN A 250 -1.18 10.36 -7.61
C ASN A 250 -1.07 9.11 -8.49
N PHE A 251 -1.59 9.14 -9.72
CA PHE A 251 -1.37 8.08 -10.69
C PHE A 251 0.13 7.87 -10.96
N MET A 252 0.87 8.96 -11.21
CA MET A 252 2.31 8.91 -11.48
C MET A 252 3.12 8.45 -10.24
N LEU A 253 2.77 8.95 -9.03
CA LEU A 253 3.36 8.50 -7.78
C LEU A 253 3.15 7.00 -7.57
N GLY A 254 1.94 6.51 -7.88
CA GLY A 254 1.60 5.10 -7.82
C GLY A 254 2.45 4.26 -8.77
N TYR A 255 2.60 4.69 -10.01
CA TYR A 255 3.45 4.02 -11.00
C TYR A 255 4.88 3.82 -10.47
N VAL A 256 5.51 4.89 -9.97
CA VAL A 256 6.89 4.83 -9.45
C VAL A 256 6.98 3.96 -8.20
N THR A 257 6.01 4.08 -7.28
CA THR A 257 5.96 3.24 -6.07
C THR A 257 5.93 1.76 -6.40
N TYR A 258 5.11 1.36 -7.40
CA TYR A 258 4.96 -0.04 -7.76
C TYR A 258 6.17 -0.63 -8.50
N ILE A 259 7.06 0.18 -9.10
CA ILE A 259 8.36 -0.32 -9.58
C ILE A 259 9.14 -0.94 -8.42
N PHE A 260 9.20 -0.25 -7.28
CA PHE A 260 9.88 -0.77 -6.09
C PHE A 260 9.14 -1.96 -5.47
N TYR A 261 7.81 -1.98 -5.52
CA TYR A 261 7.00 -3.05 -4.95
C TYR A 261 7.02 -4.34 -5.78
N THR A 262 7.22 -4.25 -7.10
CA THR A 262 7.07 -5.40 -7.98
C THR A 262 8.37 -5.80 -8.69
N TRP A 263 9.09 -4.83 -9.25
CA TRP A 263 10.23 -5.12 -10.12
C TRP A 263 11.60 -5.00 -9.46
N PHE A 264 11.70 -4.33 -8.33
CA PHE A 264 13.02 -4.00 -7.78
C PHE A 264 13.86 -5.25 -7.46
N PHE A 265 13.26 -6.28 -6.85
CA PHE A 265 13.94 -7.56 -6.62
C PHE A 265 14.40 -8.21 -7.94
N LEU A 266 13.50 -8.33 -8.92
CA LEU A 266 13.84 -8.93 -10.23
C LEU A 266 14.89 -8.10 -10.98
N TYR A 267 14.83 -6.78 -10.87
CA TYR A 267 15.86 -5.89 -11.42
C TYR A 267 17.24 -6.19 -10.81
N LEU A 268 17.34 -6.36 -9.49
CA LEU A 268 18.61 -6.70 -8.84
C LEU A 268 19.15 -8.07 -9.29
N VAL A 269 18.29 -9.07 -9.41
CA VAL A 269 18.72 -10.44 -9.76
C VAL A 269 18.95 -10.59 -11.26
N ASN A 270 18.05 -10.11 -12.11
CA ASN A 270 18.11 -10.34 -13.55
C ASN A 270 19.02 -9.35 -14.27
N VAL A 271 19.02 -8.07 -13.87
CA VAL A 271 19.75 -6.98 -14.54
C VAL A 271 21.08 -6.72 -13.87
N ARG A 272 21.11 -6.57 -12.55
CA ARG A 272 22.32 -6.33 -11.77
C ARG A 272 23.09 -7.59 -11.42
N LYS A 273 22.57 -8.77 -11.79
CA LYS A 273 23.21 -10.09 -11.64
C LYS A 273 23.57 -10.47 -10.19
N LEU A 274 22.85 -9.91 -9.21
CA LEU A 274 23.05 -10.31 -7.83
C LEU A 274 22.51 -11.74 -7.60
N PRO A 275 23.16 -12.56 -6.74
CA PRO A 275 22.58 -13.82 -6.28
C PRO A 275 21.20 -13.59 -5.65
N VAL A 276 20.28 -14.55 -5.78
CA VAL A 276 18.89 -14.45 -5.28
C VAL A 276 18.84 -14.00 -3.82
N MET A 277 19.66 -14.62 -2.96
CA MET A 277 19.70 -14.28 -1.54
C MET A 277 20.21 -12.86 -1.30
N ALA A 278 21.29 -12.44 -1.96
CA ALA A 278 21.80 -11.09 -1.88
C ALA A 278 20.77 -10.08 -2.43
N GLY A 279 20.17 -10.38 -3.59
CA GLY A 279 19.10 -9.56 -4.18
C GLY A 279 17.90 -9.38 -3.23
N SER A 280 17.53 -10.42 -2.48
CA SER A 280 16.44 -10.35 -1.50
C SER A 280 16.76 -9.43 -0.32
N TYR A 281 17.97 -9.51 0.25
CA TYR A 281 18.41 -8.59 1.31
C TYR A 281 18.49 -7.15 0.81
N TRP A 282 19.11 -6.92 -0.33
CA TRP A 282 19.24 -5.57 -0.87
C TRP A 282 17.94 -4.97 -1.38
N SER A 283 16.95 -5.80 -1.72
CA SER A 283 15.61 -5.32 -2.08
C SER A 283 14.83 -4.74 -0.90
N THR A 284 15.26 -4.95 0.34
CA THR A 284 14.64 -4.35 1.54
C THR A 284 15.01 -2.87 1.73
N VAL A 285 16.13 -2.42 1.16
CA VAL A 285 16.68 -1.07 1.41
C VAL A 285 15.72 0.05 0.99
N PRO A 286 15.04 0.00 -0.18
CA PRO A 286 14.01 1.00 -0.52
C PRO A 286 12.85 1.03 0.47
N PHE A 287 12.43 -0.12 1.03
CA PHE A 287 11.33 -0.18 2.00
C PHE A 287 11.73 0.45 3.34
N ILE A 288 12.99 0.32 3.75
CA ILE A 288 13.55 1.03 4.91
C ILE A 288 13.53 2.54 4.64
N ALA A 289 13.94 2.97 3.44
CA ALA A 289 13.90 4.37 3.05
C ALA A 289 12.45 4.93 3.02
N ILE A 290 11.47 4.15 2.55
CA ILE A 290 10.05 4.48 2.59
C ILE A 290 9.56 4.60 4.04
N LEU A 291 9.91 3.65 4.90
CA LEU A 291 9.53 3.64 6.32
C LEU A 291 10.04 4.87 7.08
N ILE A 292 11.24 5.34 6.74
CA ILE A 292 11.82 6.55 7.31
C ILE A 292 11.24 7.81 6.63
N GLY A 293 11.12 7.79 5.31
CA GLY A 293 10.67 8.93 4.51
C GLY A 293 9.22 9.34 4.79
N ALA A 294 8.33 8.39 5.04
CA ALA A 294 6.92 8.68 5.26
C ALA A 294 6.66 9.53 6.53
N PRO A 295 7.17 9.19 7.73
CA PRO A 295 7.04 10.04 8.91
C PRO A 295 7.77 11.38 8.75
N LEU A 296 8.96 11.38 8.13
CA LEU A 296 9.71 12.61 7.85
C LEU A 296 8.91 13.54 6.95
N GLY A 297 8.21 12.99 5.94
CA GLY A 297 7.36 13.77 5.02
C GLY A 297 6.25 14.52 5.75
N GLY A 298 5.55 13.85 6.66
CA GLY A 298 4.54 14.47 7.51
C GLY A 298 5.14 15.58 8.37
N PHE A 299 6.25 15.28 9.05
CA PHE A 299 6.92 16.24 9.95
C PHE A 299 7.45 17.49 9.20
N VAL A 300 8.10 17.27 8.06
CA VAL A 300 8.63 18.34 7.20
C VAL A 300 7.50 19.19 6.64
N SER A 301 6.44 18.57 6.12
CA SER A 301 5.28 19.28 5.59
C SER A 301 4.63 20.17 6.65
N ASP A 302 4.39 19.64 7.87
CA ASP A 302 3.78 20.41 8.95
C ASP A 302 4.72 21.52 9.47
N ALA A 303 6.04 21.29 9.52
CA ALA A 303 7.02 22.31 9.87
C ALA A 303 7.08 23.44 8.82
N MET A 304 6.99 23.09 7.54
CA MET A 304 6.96 24.06 6.44
C MET A 304 5.66 24.87 6.43
N VAL A 305 4.51 24.25 6.72
CA VAL A 305 3.23 24.96 6.89
C VAL A 305 3.33 26.03 7.96
N ARG A 306 3.96 25.73 9.09
CA ARG A 306 4.18 26.72 10.17
C ARG A 306 5.11 27.88 9.78
N LYS A 307 6.11 27.64 8.90
CA LYS A 307 7.11 28.65 8.51
C LYS A 307 6.71 29.48 7.29
N LEU A 308 6.13 28.84 6.27
CA LEU A 308 5.87 29.41 4.94
C LEU A 308 4.38 29.64 4.66
N GLY A 309 3.51 29.30 5.62
CA GLY A 309 2.08 29.29 5.41
C GLY A 309 1.57 28.03 4.70
N HIS A 310 0.25 27.87 4.73
CA HIS A 310 -0.40 26.65 4.29
C HIS A 310 -0.12 26.27 2.81
N PRO A 311 -0.18 27.16 1.81
CA PRO A 311 0.01 26.80 0.41
C PRO A 311 1.40 26.25 0.12
N TRP A 312 2.42 27.03 0.45
CA TRP A 312 3.82 26.66 0.17
C TRP A 312 4.34 25.54 1.08
N GLY A 313 3.84 25.46 2.31
CA GLY A 313 4.19 24.41 3.24
C GLY A 313 3.79 23.01 2.77
N ARG A 314 2.69 22.90 2.01
CA ARG A 314 2.25 21.62 1.38
C ARG A 314 2.93 21.36 0.03
N ARG A 315 3.15 22.41 -0.79
CA ARG A 315 3.72 22.28 -2.15
C ARG A 315 5.21 21.97 -2.14
N LEU A 316 5.99 22.75 -1.40
CA LEU A 316 7.44 22.72 -1.47
C LEU A 316 8.06 21.34 -1.14
N PRO A 317 7.63 20.62 -0.09
CA PRO A 317 8.14 19.27 0.17
C PRO A 317 7.93 18.30 -0.99
N VAL A 318 6.75 18.35 -1.63
CA VAL A 318 6.45 17.47 -2.77
C VAL A 318 7.30 17.84 -3.98
N MET A 319 7.36 19.11 -4.34
CA MET A 319 8.14 19.59 -5.49
C MET A 319 9.63 19.24 -5.35
N VAL A 320 10.22 19.50 -4.19
CA VAL A 320 11.63 19.21 -3.91
C VAL A 320 11.88 17.70 -3.92
N CYS A 321 11.09 16.93 -3.19
CA CYS A 321 11.29 15.48 -3.11
C CYS A 321 11.00 14.77 -4.45
N ALA A 322 10.02 15.23 -5.22
CA ALA A 322 9.76 14.68 -6.55
C ALA A 322 10.92 14.97 -7.51
N THR A 323 11.46 16.19 -7.49
CA THR A 323 12.64 16.55 -8.31
C THR A 323 13.88 15.77 -7.87
N CYS A 324 14.13 15.64 -6.56
CA CYS A 324 15.22 14.81 -6.04
C CYS A 324 15.06 13.35 -6.46
N SER A 325 13.85 12.78 -6.36
CA SER A 325 13.57 11.41 -6.79
C SER A 325 13.82 11.23 -8.29
N CYS A 326 13.43 12.21 -9.13
CA CYS A 326 13.74 12.20 -10.56
C CYS A 326 15.24 12.11 -10.80
N LEU A 327 16.05 13.01 -10.21
CA LEU A 327 17.49 13.03 -10.37
C LEU A 327 18.15 11.73 -9.89
N LEU A 328 17.72 11.21 -8.74
CA LEU A 328 18.24 9.99 -8.15
C LEU A 328 17.90 8.75 -8.98
N LEU A 329 16.72 8.68 -9.61
CA LEU A 329 16.36 7.61 -10.54
C LEU A 329 17.26 7.64 -11.78
N VAL A 330 17.47 8.83 -12.38
CA VAL A 330 18.33 9.01 -13.57
C VAL A 330 19.78 8.64 -13.25
N VAL A 331 20.34 9.11 -12.14
CA VAL A 331 21.72 8.81 -11.74
C VAL A 331 21.86 7.34 -11.34
N GLY A 332 20.95 6.82 -10.51
CA GLY A 332 20.99 5.44 -10.02
C GLY A 332 20.86 4.40 -11.12
N SER A 333 20.09 4.69 -12.19
CA SER A 333 19.94 3.78 -13.34
C SER A 333 21.25 3.60 -14.12
N ARG A 334 22.13 4.61 -14.11
CA ARG A 334 23.41 4.65 -14.87
C ARG A 334 24.62 4.21 -14.08
N MET A 335 24.50 4.02 -12.76
CA MET A 335 25.60 3.55 -11.93
C MET A 335 26.00 2.11 -12.29
N GLU A 336 27.30 1.88 -12.49
CA GLU A 336 27.86 0.55 -12.76
C GLU A 336 27.85 -0.33 -11.50
N ASN A 337 28.28 0.25 -10.36
CA ASN A 337 28.29 -0.47 -9.08
C ASN A 337 26.87 -0.71 -8.60
N PRO A 338 26.44 -1.98 -8.44
CA PRO A 338 25.06 -2.31 -8.03
C PRO A 338 24.69 -1.75 -6.66
N TYR A 339 25.63 -1.69 -5.72
CA TYR A 339 25.34 -1.22 -4.34
C TYR A 339 25.12 0.30 -4.30
N SER A 340 25.90 1.05 -5.06
CA SER A 340 25.69 2.50 -5.21
C SER A 340 24.36 2.79 -5.92
N ALA A 341 24.02 2.01 -6.96
CA ALA A 341 22.73 2.10 -7.63
C ALA A 341 21.56 1.84 -6.66
N ILE A 342 21.65 0.79 -5.83
CA ILE A 342 20.65 0.47 -4.81
C ILE A 342 20.48 1.64 -3.84
N GLY A 343 21.58 2.22 -3.35
CA GLY A 343 21.55 3.36 -2.44
C GLY A 343 20.80 4.56 -3.04
N MET A 344 21.14 4.94 -4.29
CA MET A 344 20.47 6.04 -5.00
C MET A 344 18.98 5.78 -5.23
N LEU A 345 18.63 4.57 -5.71
CA LEU A 345 17.26 4.17 -5.96
C LEU A 345 16.44 4.07 -4.65
N ALA A 346 17.07 3.66 -3.55
CA ALA A 346 16.42 3.62 -2.24
C ALA A 346 16.11 5.03 -1.72
N VAL A 347 17.04 5.99 -1.86
CA VAL A 347 16.77 7.38 -1.50
C VAL A 347 15.69 7.98 -2.40
N ALA A 348 15.67 7.62 -3.70
CA ALA A 348 14.58 8.02 -4.61
C ALA A 348 13.21 7.50 -4.12
N ALA A 349 13.13 6.24 -3.65
CA ALA A 349 11.92 5.67 -3.06
C ALA A 349 11.50 6.39 -1.77
N GLY A 350 12.46 6.76 -0.92
CA GLY A 350 12.22 7.59 0.27
C GLY A 350 11.65 8.96 -0.08
N CYS A 351 12.23 9.66 -1.06
CA CYS A 351 11.72 10.94 -1.56
C CYS A 351 10.30 10.79 -2.16
N ASN A 352 10.04 9.73 -2.93
CA ASN A 352 8.71 9.43 -3.43
C ASN A 352 7.70 9.23 -2.28
N SER A 353 8.11 8.58 -1.20
CA SER A 353 7.28 8.38 0.00
C SER A 353 6.93 9.71 0.70
N VAL A 354 7.90 10.64 0.82
CA VAL A 354 7.66 12.00 1.35
C VAL A 354 6.61 12.73 0.52
N ALA A 355 6.73 12.67 -0.82
CA ALA A 355 5.78 13.29 -1.74
C ALA A 355 4.38 12.68 -1.60
N ALA A 356 4.29 11.35 -1.51
CA ALA A 356 3.04 10.63 -1.35
C ALA A 356 2.31 11.01 -0.05
N VAL A 357 3.01 11.03 1.10
CA VAL A 357 2.40 11.38 2.40
C VAL A 357 1.83 12.79 2.40
N SER A 358 2.55 13.76 1.82
CA SER A 358 2.05 15.13 1.68
C SER A 358 0.79 15.19 0.80
N SER A 359 0.71 14.37 -0.25
CA SER A 359 -0.47 14.23 -1.10
C SER A 359 -1.67 13.62 -0.33
N TRP A 360 -1.42 12.66 0.55
CA TRP A 360 -2.46 12.04 1.37
C TRP A 360 -3.04 12.95 2.47
N ALA A 361 -2.32 14.00 2.88
CA ALA A 361 -2.84 14.98 3.82
C ALA A 361 -3.86 15.94 3.18
N LEU A 362 -3.75 16.16 1.87
CA LEU A 362 -4.48 17.20 1.15
C LEU A 362 -6.01 17.04 1.10
N PRO A 363 -6.61 15.85 1.00
CA PRO A 363 -8.06 15.69 1.08
C PRO A 363 -8.70 16.35 2.30
N ASN A 364 -8.04 16.28 3.45
CA ASN A 364 -8.51 16.92 4.69
C ASN A 364 -8.37 18.45 4.66
N ASP A 365 -7.36 18.96 3.94
CA ASP A 365 -7.16 20.40 3.78
C ASP A 365 -8.20 21.02 2.83
N LEU A 366 -8.56 20.26 1.76
CA LEU A 366 -9.50 20.70 0.72
C LEU A 366 -10.96 20.62 1.13
N SER A 367 -11.35 19.65 1.95
CA SER A 367 -12.72 19.45 2.40
C SER A 367 -12.79 18.66 3.69
N GLU A 368 -13.47 19.21 4.70
CA GLU A 368 -13.82 18.45 5.90
C GLU A 368 -14.96 17.47 5.64
N ARG A 369 -15.89 17.86 4.75
CA ARG A 369 -17.10 17.10 4.45
C ARG A 369 -16.85 15.93 3.51
N TYR A 370 -15.98 16.09 2.49
CA TYR A 370 -15.75 15.12 1.42
C TYR A 370 -14.34 14.51 1.44
N ALA A 371 -13.57 14.72 2.51
CA ALA A 371 -12.18 14.22 2.64
C ALA A 371 -12.04 12.72 2.34
N GLY A 372 -12.97 11.90 2.83
CA GLY A 372 -12.96 10.46 2.58
C GLY A 372 -13.16 10.10 1.11
N THR A 373 -14.07 10.78 0.41
CA THR A 373 -14.32 10.56 -1.02
C THR A 373 -13.12 10.99 -1.86
N LEU A 374 -12.53 12.16 -1.54
CA LEU A 374 -11.32 12.66 -2.20
C LEU A 374 -10.15 11.70 -1.99
N ALA A 375 -9.92 11.25 -0.76
CA ALA A 375 -8.89 10.24 -0.47
C ALA A 375 -9.13 8.94 -1.23
N GLY A 376 -10.38 8.50 -1.35
CA GLY A 376 -10.76 7.33 -2.16
C GLY A 376 -10.41 7.49 -3.64
N ILE A 377 -10.73 8.64 -4.24
CA ILE A 377 -10.39 8.96 -5.64
C ILE A 377 -8.87 8.94 -5.83
N LEU A 378 -8.10 9.62 -4.98
CA LEU A 378 -6.64 9.65 -5.07
C LEU A 378 -6.03 8.25 -4.91
N ASN A 379 -6.55 7.45 -3.98
CA ASN A 379 -6.09 6.07 -3.79
C ASN A 379 -6.37 5.19 -5.02
N THR A 380 -7.55 5.31 -5.62
CA THR A 380 -7.88 4.60 -6.86
C THR A 380 -6.90 4.98 -7.98
N CYS A 381 -6.59 6.27 -8.15
CA CYS A 381 -5.64 6.73 -9.15
C CYS A 381 -4.22 6.21 -8.90
N THR A 382 -3.77 6.22 -7.63
CA THR A 382 -2.48 5.63 -7.23
C THR A 382 -2.41 4.14 -7.59
N ASN A 383 -3.47 3.38 -7.32
CA ASN A 383 -3.50 1.94 -7.64
C ASN A 383 -3.62 1.66 -9.15
N LEU A 384 -4.29 2.52 -9.92
CA LEU A 384 -4.31 2.42 -11.39
C LEU A 384 -2.93 2.64 -11.99
N GLY A 385 -2.19 3.65 -11.52
CA GLY A 385 -0.77 3.83 -11.88
C GLY A 385 0.08 2.62 -11.49
N GLY A 386 -0.18 2.09 -10.29
CA GLY A 386 0.44 0.86 -9.80
C GLY A 386 0.12 -0.38 -10.62
N ALA A 387 -1.08 -0.51 -11.16
CA ALA A 387 -1.46 -1.62 -12.03
C ALA A 387 -0.80 -1.52 -13.43
N LEU A 388 -0.57 -0.29 -13.92
CA LEU A 388 0.13 -0.08 -15.19
C LEU A 388 1.62 -0.40 -15.09
N SER A 389 2.25 -0.09 -13.97
CA SER A 389 3.71 -0.18 -13.77
C SER A 389 4.28 -1.58 -14.07
N PRO A 390 3.71 -2.69 -13.57
CA PRO A 390 4.25 -4.03 -13.83
C PRO A 390 4.20 -4.48 -15.30
N ILE A 391 3.35 -3.88 -16.11
CA ILE A 391 3.21 -4.18 -17.55
C ILE A 391 4.12 -3.25 -18.37
N LEU A 392 4.00 -1.94 -18.15
CA LEU A 392 4.68 -0.95 -18.98
C LEU A 392 6.19 -0.92 -18.74
N THR A 393 6.63 -1.09 -17.48
CA THR A 393 8.07 -1.08 -17.15
C THR A 393 8.86 -2.16 -17.90
N PRO A 394 8.48 -3.46 -17.87
CA PRO A 394 9.21 -4.49 -18.63
C PRO A 394 9.05 -4.35 -20.14
N TYR A 395 7.93 -3.82 -20.63
CA TYR A 395 7.75 -3.53 -22.05
C TYR A 395 8.75 -2.48 -22.54
N LEU A 396 8.92 -1.38 -21.79
CA LEU A 396 9.92 -0.36 -22.08
C LEU A 396 11.35 -0.93 -21.94
N ALA A 397 11.59 -1.73 -20.90
CA ALA A 397 12.90 -2.34 -20.66
C ALA A 397 13.27 -3.33 -21.77
N ALA A 398 12.33 -4.10 -22.30
CA ALA A 398 12.58 -5.04 -23.39
C ALA A 398 12.89 -4.34 -24.73
N ARG A 399 12.28 -3.18 -24.99
CA ARG A 399 12.47 -2.44 -26.24
C ARG A 399 13.65 -1.45 -26.21
N PHE A 400 13.85 -0.77 -25.09
CA PHE A 400 14.75 0.38 -24.99
C PHE A 400 15.80 0.22 -23.87
N GLY A 401 15.73 -0.87 -23.11
CA GLY A 401 16.61 -1.12 -21.97
C GLY A 401 16.08 -0.56 -20.65
N TRP A 402 16.61 -1.09 -19.54
CA TRP A 402 16.18 -0.73 -18.19
C TRP A 402 16.48 0.73 -17.81
N VAL A 403 17.54 1.33 -18.38
CA VAL A 403 17.86 2.75 -18.16
C VAL A 403 16.71 3.63 -18.63
N VAL A 404 16.22 3.38 -19.86
CA VAL A 404 15.09 4.15 -20.42
C VAL A 404 13.80 3.92 -19.64
N ALA A 405 13.54 2.69 -19.17
CA ALA A 405 12.36 2.40 -18.34
C ALA A 405 12.38 3.17 -17.01
N LEU A 406 13.56 3.30 -16.37
CA LEU A 406 13.73 4.11 -15.16
C LEU A 406 13.74 5.61 -15.44
N ASP A 407 14.26 6.07 -16.58
CA ASP A 407 14.15 7.47 -17.01
C ASP A 407 12.70 7.89 -17.27
N PHE A 408 11.87 6.99 -17.81
CA PHE A 408 10.42 7.22 -17.95
C PHE A 408 9.76 7.43 -16.59
N ALA A 409 10.10 6.59 -15.60
CA ALA A 409 9.63 6.77 -14.23
C ALA A 409 10.15 8.08 -13.60
N ALA A 410 11.40 8.46 -13.89
CA ALA A 410 11.97 9.74 -13.47
C ALA A 410 11.22 10.92 -14.08
N GLY A 411 10.81 10.82 -15.35
CA GLY A 411 9.94 11.79 -16.03
C GLY A 411 8.60 11.96 -15.30
N PHE A 412 8.00 10.88 -14.83
CA PHE A 412 6.78 10.96 -14.01
C PHE A 412 7.02 11.74 -12.72
N MET A 413 8.13 11.52 -12.02
CA MET A 413 8.46 12.28 -10.80
C MET A 413 8.66 13.77 -11.09
N LEU A 414 9.31 14.13 -12.20
CA LEU A 414 9.42 15.52 -12.61
C LEU A 414 8.04 16.13 -12.88
N CYS A 415 7.16 15.42 -13.61
CA CYS A 415 5.79 15.86 -13.86
C CYS A 415 5.00 16.04 -12.55
N VAL A 416 5.17 15.16 -11.56
CA VAL A 416 4.56 15.32 -10.22
C VAL A 416 4.99 16.66 -9.61
N GLY A 417 6.29 16.97 -9.61
CA GLY A 417 6.80 18.24 -9.09
C GLY A 417 6.16 19.46 -9.80
N LEU A 418 6.03 19.40 -11.12
CA LEU A 418 5.42 20.48 -11.91
C LEU A 418 3.90 20.58 -11.68
N LEU A 419 3.18 19.46 -11.63
CA LEU A 419 1.73 19.45 -11.39
C LEU A 419 1.37 20.06 -10.03
N TRP A 420 2.23 19.91 -9.02
CA TRP A 420 2.01 20.48 -7.71
C TRP A 420 2.10 22.01 -7.67
N MET A 421 2.61 22.67 -8.71
CA MET A 421 2.49 24.13 -8.88
C MET A 421 1.05 24.58 -9.05
N PHE A 422 0.21 23.72 -9.64
CA PHE A 422 -1.22 24.00 -9.90
C PHE A 422 -2.15 23.55 -8.78
N VAL A 423 -1.63 22.86 -7.76
CA VAL A 423 -2.41 22.45 -6.60
C VAL A 423 -2.54 23.61 -5.62
N HIS A 424 -3.76 23.99 -5.27
CA HIS A 424 -4.10 25.09 -4.37
C HIS A 424 -4.71 24.54 -3.06
N PRO A 425 -3.88 24.20 -2.05
CA PRO A 425 -4.35 23.61 -0.79
C PRO A 425 -5.29 24.55 0.01
N GLU A 426 -5.20 25.86 -0.24
CA GLU A 426 -6.00 26.88 0.42
C GLU A 426 -7.43 27.00 -0.10
N ARG A 427 -7.73 26.45 -1.29
CA ARG A 427 -9.05 26.56 -1.91
C ARG A 427 -9.93 25.39 -1.46
N ARG A 428 -10.71 25.62 -0.40
CA ARG A 428 -11.70 24.64 0.05
C ARG A 428 -12.81 24.42 -0.99
N ILE A 429 -13.32 23.19 -1.02
CA ILE A 429 -14.36 22.75 -1.97
C ILE A 429 -15.74 22.75 -1.32
N ASP A 430 -15.78 22.87 0.02
CA ASP A 430 -17.02 22.87 0.84
C ASP A 430 -17.94 24.05 0.50
#